data_9643d43e5833d449da075e92b4c5f7f0
#
_entry.id   9643d43e5833d449da075e92b4c5f7f0
#
_cell.length_a   1.000
_cell.length_b   1.000
_cell.length_c   1.000
_cell.angle_alpha   90.00
_cell.angle_beta   90.00
_cell.angle_gamma   90.00
#
_symmetry.space_group_name_H-M   'P 1'
#
loop_
_entity.id
_entity.type
_entity.pdbx_description
1 polymer ?
#
loop_
_entity_poly.entity_id
_entity_poly.type
_entity_poly.pdbx_seq_one_letter_code
_entity_poly.pdbx_strand_id
1 'polypeptide(L)'
;MKTFKKATSILLILGMMATAVFMTGCSTKDPANGKTVVEIVQYKPEAVKAFEALEAKFNATHDDIELVIDSPNDAMTVLKTRFIREDYPDIIGIGGDINYSNFLDADMLMDISDYEGLKDIKESYLKTDKELEFVPMEGIYAVPYMANAAGILYNKDIFEEHGWTIPETLDEFYKLCEEIQAAGILPLYFGFKDTWTCLAPWNAIAVDLADSDICAQVNAGTAQFKDAYRPVAEVIKSLLAYAQPDPYAYGYNDACTAFARGESAMFVIGSYAVPQIKSVNPDMNIDSFVFPACDDPEQNVLNSGNDLQWSVMAGKEDKKEAIYEVLNFLYEDENIQTYLDDQSAVPCKKGDFQLPPMLDGMKPYIEGDRMADYQDHHYPSEMAVDAMIQTYLMDDSANSLDTFLEKFDTEWIRYNRDLIAKVQKYYEEHPNELLEGGE
;
A
#
# COMPACT_ATOMS: atom_id res chain seq x y z
N MET A 1 55.59 54.06 21.53
CA MET A 1 54.59 53.05 21.68
C MET A 1 53.48 53.17 20.58
N LYS A 2 53.84 53.25 19.29
CA LYS A 2 52.89 53.35 18.18
C LYS A 2 53.27 52.55 16.93
N THR A 3 54.21 51.59 17.01
CA THR A 3 54.68 50.81 15.86
C THR A 3 54.48 49.30 15.97
N PHE A 4 53.78 48.80 17.01
CA PHE A 4 53.56 47.36 17.22
C PHE A 4 52.15 46.88 16.88
N LYS A 5 51.22 47.76 16.43
CA LYS A 5 49.83 47.42 16.14
C LYS A 5 49.51 47.20 14.65
N LYS A 6 50.51 47.36 13.74
CA LYS A 6 50.27 47.18 12.27
C LYS A 6 50.80 45.86 11.73
N ALA A 7 51.60 45.10 12.47
CA ALA A 7 52.13 43.82 12.00
C ALA A 7 51.21 42.61 12.30
N THR A 8 50.31 42.73 13.29
CA THR A 8 49.40 41.63 13.70
C THR A 8 48.14 41.55 12.86
N SER A 9 47.78 42.63 12.13
CA SER A 9 46.56 42.64 11.30
C SER A 9 46.79 42.09 9.88
N ILE A 10 48.02 42.00 9.43
CA ILE A 10 48.38 41.48 8.09
C ILE A 10 48.55 39.96 8.13
N LEU A 11 48.93 39.37 9.26
CA LEU A 11 49.03 37.92 9.43
C LEU A 11 47.67 37.23 9.62
N LEU A 12 46.62 37.94 10.05
CA LEU A 12 45.28 37.40 10.20
C LEU A 12 44.46 37.41 8.87
N ILE A 13 44.84 38.22 7.90
CA ILE A 13 44.18 38.28 6.59
C ILE A 13 44.78 37.26 5.63
N LEU A 14 46.03 36.84 5.79
CA LEU A 14 46.59 35.73 4.98
C LEU A 14 46.24 34.33 5.53
N GLY A 15 45.77 34.23 6.78
CA GLY A 15 45.30 32.97 7.37
C GLY A 15 43.84 32.64 6.99
N MET A 16 43.02 33.62 6.53
CA MET A 16 41.61 33.41 6.13
C MET A 16 41.42 33.18 4.64
N MET A 17 42.44 33.32 3.80
CA MET A 17 42.36 32.99 2.37
C MET A 17 42.89 31.60 2.02
N ALA A 18 43.40 30.85 2.99
CA ALA A 18 43.88 29.47 2.78
C ALA A 18 42.87 28.38 3.25
N THR A 19 41.71 28.76 3.81
CA THR A 19 40.66 27.83 4.27
C THR A 19 39.36 27.86 3.47
N ALA A 20 39.34 28.52 2.30
CA ALA A 20 38.18 28.63 1.46
C ALA A 20 38.22 27.75 0.18
N VAL A 21 39.04 26.70 0.16
CA VAL A 21 39.17 25.81 -1.01
C VAL A 21 39.04 24.32 -0.63
N PHE A 22 38.43 23.99 0.48
CA PHE A 22 38.10 22.59 0.78
C PHE A 22 36.74 22.50 1.52
N MET A 23 35.64 22.87 0.86
CA MET A 23 34.29 22.39 1.16
C MET A 23 33.44 22.35 -0.12
N THR A 24 33.91 21.63 -1.10
CA THR A 24 33.04 20.94 -2.07
C THR A 24 33.31 19.45 -1.86
N GLY A 25 32.87 18.95 -0.72
CA GLY A 25 32.76 17.55 -0.47
C GLY A 25 31.34 17.15 -0.81
N CYS A 26 31.03 16.99 -2.10
CA CYS A 26 30.06 15.98 -2.48
C CYS A 26 30.57 14.67 -1.88
N SER A 27 29.85 14.13 -0.93
CA SER A 27 30.02 12.77 -0.46
C SER A 27 29.39 11.84 -1.51
N THR A 28 29.95 11.82 -2.70
CA THR A 28 29.86 10.62 -3.52
C THR A 28 30.82 9.64 -2.87
N LYS A 29 30.30 8.55 -2.30
CA LYS A 29 31.11 7.37 -2.03
C LYS A 29 31.72 6.98 -3.38
N ASP A 30 32.99 7.32 -3.62
CA ASP A 30 33.71 6.77 -4.77
C ASP A 30 33.65 5.24 -4.64
N PRO A 31 33.16 4.52 -5.67
CA PRO A 31 33.11 3.07 -5.63
C PRO A 31 34.54 2.55 -5.44
N ALA A 32 34.76 1.81 -4.38
CA ALA A 32 36.10 1.28 -4.04
C ALA A 32 36.70 0.37 -5.15
N ASN A 33 35.90 -0.02 -6.15
CA ASN A 33 36.25 -0.97 -7.22
C ASN A 33 35.92 -0.48 -8.65
N GLY A 34 35.54 0.78 -8.87
CA GLY A 34 35.20 1.29 -10.22
C GLY A 34 33.83 0.83 -10.74
N LYS A 35 32.99 0.18 -9.93
CA LYS A 35 31.62 -0.21 -10.27
C LYS A 35 30.65 0.96 -10.07
N THR A 36 29.59 1.00 -10.86
CA THR A 36 28.43 1.88 -10.58
C THR A 36 27.62 1.30 -9.43
N VAL A 37 27.49 2.02 -8.32
CA VAL A 37 26.67 1.60 -7.19
C VAL A 37 25.23 2.04 -7.43
N VAL A 38 24.27 1.11 -7.36
CA VAL A 38 22.82 1.37 -7.34
C VAL A 38 22.32 1.03 -5.95
N GLU A 39 21.85 2.05 -5.23
CA GLU A 39 21.33 1.93 -3.86
C GLU A 39 19.80 1.92 -3.87
N ILE A 40 19.22 0.91 -3.23
CA ILE A 40 17.78 0.79 -2.96
C ILE A 40 17.56 0.93 -1.45
N VAL A 41 16.60 1.75 -1.04
CA VAL A 41 16.04 1.73 0.31
C VAL A 41 14.59 1.31 0.22
N GLN A 42 14.23 0.20 0.86
CA GLN A 42 12.88 -0.36 0.80
C GLN A 42 12.26 -0.54 2.20
N TYR A 43 10.93 -0.57 2.29
CA TYR A 43 10.18 -0.43 3.53
C TYR A 43 9.62 -1.75 4.12
N LYS A 44 9.95 -2.91 3.53
CA LYS A 44 9.48 -4.24 3.96
C LYS A 44 10.59 -4.97 4.75
N PRO A 45 10.75 -4.74 6.06
CA PRO A 45 11.79 -5.41 6.85
C PRO A 45 11.56 -6.92 6.95
N GLU A 46 10.32 -7.40 6.80
CA GLU A 46 9.98 -8.83 6.75
C GLU A 46 10.55 -9.53 5.52
N ALA A 47 10.75 -8.81 4.40
CA ALA A 47 11.32 -9.35 3.16
C ALA A 47 12.85 -9.25 3.07
N VAL A 48 13.53 -8.83 4.14
CA VAL A 48 14.99 -8.63 4.16
C VAL A 48 15.76 -9.83 3.63
N LYS A 49 15.35 -11.06 3.98
CA LYS A 49 16.04 -12.30 3.53
C LYS A 49 15.93 -12.51 2.02
N ALA A 50 14.74 -12.26 1.45
CA ALA A 50 14.54 -12.34 0.01
C ALA A 50 15.43 -11.33 -0.72
N PHE A 51 15.47 -10.09 -0.23
CA PHE A 51 16.29 -9.04 -0.84
C PHE A 51 17.79 -9.24 -0.64
N GLU A 52 18.26 -9.74 0.50
CA GLU A 52 19.67 -10.14 0.68
C GLU A 52 20.09 -11.24 -0.33
N ALA A 53 19.21 -12.22 -0.60
CA ALA A 53 19.46 -13.25 -1.59
C ALA A 53 19.51 -12.69 -3.02
N LEU A 54 18.59 -11.78 -3.37
CA LEU A 54 18.56 -11.11 -4.68
C LEU A 54 19.78 -10.20 -4.88
N GLU A 55 20.17 -9.40 -3.86
CA GLU A 55 21.38 -8.59 -3.88
C GLU A 55 22.62 -9.43 -4.13
N ALA A 56 22.78 -10.53 -3.37
CA ALA A 56 23.91 -11.44 -3.54
C ALA A 56 23.94 -12.08 -4.94
N LYS A 57 22.76 -12.47 -5.49
CA LYS A 57 22.61 -13.05 -6.83
C LYS A 57 23.01 -12.03 -7.91
N PHE A 58 22.52 -10.79 -7.81
CA PHE A 58 22.86 -9.71 -8.73
C PHE A 58 24.38 -9.45 -8.73
N ASN A 59 24.95 -9.22 -7.56
CA ASN A 59 26.36 -8.87 -7.38
C ASN A 59 27.34 -10.00 -7.79
N ALA A 60 26.85 -11.25 -7.84
CA ALA A 60 27.64 -12.38 -8.34
C ALA A 60 27.69 -12.46 -9.88
N THR A 61 26.78 -11.80 -10.58
CA THR A 61 26.62 -11.89 -12.05
C THR A 61 26.96 -10.60 -12.78
N HIS A 62 27.09 -9.46 -12.05
CA HIS A 62 27.38 -8.14 -12.63
C HIS A 62 28.72 -7.61 -12.12
N ASP A 63 29.66 -7.41 -13.04
CA ASP A 63 31.02 -6.95 -12.70
C ASP A 63 31.18 -5.43 -12.69
N ASP A 64 30.28 -4.69 -13.31
CA ASP A 64 30.30 -3.23 -13.53
C ASP A 64 29.27 -2.46 -12.66
N ILE A 65 28.27 -3.16 -12.10
CA ILE A 65 27.26 -2.61 -11.19
C ILE A 65 27.37 -3.32 -9.84
N GLU A 66 27.21 -2.55 -8.77
CA GLU A 66 27.05 -3.05 -7.40
C GLU A 66 25.65 -2.66 -6.89
N LEU A 67 24.81 -3.65 -6.63
CA LEU A 67 23.49 -3.44 -6.01
C LEU A 67 23.66 -3.46 -4.49
N VAL A 68 23.04 -2.49 -3.82
CA VAL A 68 22.94 -2.41 -2.36
C VAL A 68 21.49 -2.19 -1.97
N ILE A 69 20.92 -3.11 -1.20
CA ILE A 69 19.53 -3.02 -0.73
C ILE A 69 19.49 -2.84 0.78
N ASP A 70 19.02 -1.69 1.25
CA ASP A 70 18.80 -1.39 2.66
C ASP A 70 17.32 -1.57 3.02
N SER A 71 17.05 -2.33 4.08
CA SER A 71 15.70 -2.70 4.54
C SER A 71 15.50 -2.33 6.01
N PRO A 72 15.55 -1.04 6.38
CA PRO A 72 15.45 -0.63 7.76
C PRO A 72 14.05 -0.82 8.34
N ASN A 73 13.95 -1.13 9.63
CA ASN A 73 12.65 -1.33 10.32
C ASN A 73 11.72 -0.11 10.25
N ASP A 74 12.27 1.10 10.11
CA ASP A 74 11.50 2.35 9.96
C ASP A 74 12.01 3.12 8.75
N ALA A 75 11.83 2.53 7.58
CA ALA A 75 12.34 3.05 6.31
C ALA A 75 11.81 4.45 6.00
N MET A 76 10.55 4.75 6.31
CA MET A 76 9.95 6.06 6.03
C MET A 76 10.62 7.17 6.86
N THR A 77 10.94 6.91 8.14
CA THR A 77 11.70 7.87 8.97
C THR A 77 13.15 8.01 8.47
N VAL A 78 13.77 6.91 8.06
CA VAL A 78 15.12 6.93 7.47
C VAL A 78 15.11 7.75 6.18
N LEU A 79 14.19 7.50 5.25
CA LEU A 79 14.07 8.24 3.99
C LEU A 79 13.82 9.74 4.24
N LYS A 80 12.83 10.11 5.07
CA LYS A 80 12.57 11.51 5.42
C LYS A 80 13.79 12.21 6.03
N THR A 81 14.56 11.48 6.87
CA THR A 81 15.81 12.03 7.46
C THR A 81 16.90 12.21 6.41
N ARG A 82 17.06 11.27 5.48
CA ARG A 82 18.00 11.37 4.36
C ARG A 82 17.63 12.52 3.43
N PHE A 83 16.33 12.67 3.09
CA PHE A 83 15.85 13.76 2.23
C PHE A 83 16.13 15.14 2.78
N ILE A 84 15.99 15.36 4.11
CA ILE A 84 16.39 16.61 4.78
C ILE A 84 17.89 16.93 4.59
N ARG A 85 18.72 15.90 4.42
CA ARG A 85 20.18 16.03 4.21
C ARG A 85 20.59 16.05 2.75
N GLU A 86 19.60 16.02 1.83
CA GLU A 86 19.83 15.88 0.40
C GLU A 86 20.64 14.60 0.03
N ASP A 87 20.49 13.54 0.84
CA ASP A 87 21.11 12.23 0.66
C ASP A 87 20.05 11.26 0.10
N TYR A 88 19.88 11.26 -1.23
CA TYR A 88 18.86 10.47 -1.90
C TYR A 88 19.44 9.13 -2.36
N PRO A 89 18.80 7.98 -2.04
CA PRO A 89 19.12 6.71 -2.68
C PRO A 89 18.84 6.80 -4.20
N ASP A 90 19.17 5.77 -4.96
CA ASP A 90 18.85 5.75 -6.38
C ASP A 90 17.41 5.30 -6.62
N ILE A 91 16.96 4.30 -5.85
CA ILE A 91 15.61 3.75 -5.90
C ILE A 91 15.02 3.72 -4.48
N ILE A 92 13.75 4.02 -4.36
CA ILE A 92 12.98 3.76 -3.14
C ILE A 92 11.96 2.65 -3.40
N GLY A 93 11.83 1.71 -2.44
CA GLY A 93 10.79 0.69 -2.40
C GLY A 93 9.75 1.11 -1.38
N ILE A 94 8.57 1.51 -1.83
CA ILE A 94 7.46 2.00 -0.99
C ILE A 94 6.14 1.39 -1.43
N GLY A 95 5.10 1.53 -0.63
CA GLY A 95 3.73 1.20 -1.03
C GLY A 95 3.16 2.21 -2.01
N GLY A 96 2.17 1.80 -2.78
CA GLY A 96 1.31 2.70 -3.55
C GLY A 96 0.27 3.33 -2.61
N ASP A 97 0.66 4.36 -1.88
CA ASP A 97 -0.15 5.02 -0.88
C ASP A 97 0.08 6.54 -0.87
N ILE A 98 -0.49 7.24 0.10
CA ILE A 98 -0.37 8.69 0.26
C ILE A 98 1.09 9.18 0.36
N ASN A 99 2.06 8.34 0.74
CA ASN A 99 3.47 8.73 0.73
C ASN A 99 4.00 8.83 -0.69
N TYR A 100 3.61 7.89 -1.57
CA TYR A 100 3.92 7.99 -3.01
C TYR A 100 3.34 9.27 -3.60
N SER A 101 2.05 9.57 -3.34
CA SER A 101 1.39 10.80 -3.79
C SER A 101 2.17 12.06 -3.36
N ASN A 102 2.61 12.09 -2.09
CA ASN A 102 3.35 13.22 -1.54
C ASN A 102 4.76 13.38 -2.16
N PHE A 103 5.47 12.28 -2.45
CA PHE A 103 6.78 12.34 -3.09
C PHE A 103 6.66 12.77 -4.55
N LEU A 104 5.61 12.31 -5.23
CA LEU A 104 5.30 12.71 -6.59
C LEU A 104 4.95 14.19 -6.66
N ASP A 105 4.09 14.68 -5.78
CA ASP A 105 3.67 16.09 -5.69
C ASP A 105 4.82 17.06 -5.35
N ALA A 106 5.86 16.54 -4.70
CA ALA A 106 7.07 17.27 -4.37
C ALA A 106 8.17 17.21 -5.45
N ASP A 107 7.87 16.70 -6.66
CA ASP A 107 8.82 16.51 -7.76
C ASP A 107 10.07 15.69 -7.36
N MET A 108 9.92 14.72 -6.44
CA MET A 108 11.04 13.93 -5.93
C MET A 108 11.32 12.67 -6.74
N LEU A 109 10.44 12.31 -7.67
CA LEU A 109 10.52 11.08 -8.46
C LEU A 109 10.88 11.37 -9.91
N MET A 110 11.66 10.47 -10.52
CA MET A 110 12.05 10.54 -11.92
C MET A 110 10.97 9.91 -12.80
N ASP A 111 10.66 10.55 -13.94
CA ASP A 111 9.83 9.93 -14.99
C ASP A 111 10.58 8.75 -15.63
N ILE A 112 9.96 7.58 -15.55
CA ILE A 112 10.46 6.32 -16.09
C ILE A 112 9.57 5.75 -17.19
N SER A 113 8.79 6.59 -17.87
CA SER A 113 7.87 6.17 -18.95
C SER A 113 8.54 5.41 -20.08
N ASP A 114 9.85 5.61 -20.27
CA ASP A 114 10.65 4.91 -21.27
C ASP A 114 11.25 3.58 -20.77
N TYR A 115 10.93 3.16 -19.54
CA TYR A 115 11.34 1.85 -19.07
C TYR A 115 10.53 0.74 -19.75
N GLU A 116 11.20 -0.08 -20.55
CA GLU A 116 10.58 -1.14 -21.36
C GLU A 116 9.80 -2.19 -20.53
N GLY A 117 10.19 -2.42 -19.27
CA GLY A 117 9.55 -3.39 -18.39
C GLY A 117 8.12 -3.02 -17.98
N LEU A 118 7.70 -1.77 -18.14
CA LEU A 118 6.34 -1.32 -17.82
C LEU A 118 5.25 -2.06 -18.62
N LYS A 119 5.53 -2.50 -19.84
CA LYS A 119 4.59 -3.27 -20.67
C LYS A 119 4.22 -4.63 -20.10
N ASP A 120 5.09 -5.16 -19.22
CA ASP A 120 4.89 -6.45 -18.58
C ASP A 120 4.15 -6.34 -17.23
N ILE A 121 3.83 -5.12 -16.78
CA ILE A 121 3.04 -4.87 -15.58
C ILE A 121 1.54 -4.93 -15.92
N LYS A 122 0.72 -5.49 -15.01
CA LYS A 122 -0.73 -5.51 -15.14
C LYS A 122 -1.30 -4.09 -15.12
N GLU A 123 -2.32 -3.84 -15.95
CA GLU A 123 -2.87 -2.50 -16.14
C GLU A 123 -3.55 -1.96 -14.87
N SER A 124 -4.20 -2.84 -14.08
CA SER A 124 -4.82 -2.46 -12.81
C SER A 124 -3.82 -1.80 -11.85
N TYR A 125 -2.61 -2.35 -11.71
CA TYR A 125 -1.61 -1.80 -10.79
C TYR A 125 -0.96 -0.51 -11.30
N LEU A 126 -0.82 -0.34 -12.62
CA LEU A 126 -0.41 0.94 -13.20
C LEU A 126 -1.51 2.00 -13.04
N LYS A 127 -2.79 1.58 -13.13
CA LYS A 127 -3.95 2.45 -12.90
C LYS A 127 -3.98 2.92 -11.45
N THR A 128 -3.71 2.03 -10.48
CA THR A 128 -3.60 2.37 -9.05
C THR A 128 -2.64 3.55 -8.82
N ASP A 129 -1.45 3.53 -9.44
CA ASP A 129 -0.49 4.64 -9.32
C ASP A 129 -1.03 5.94 -9.91
N LYS A 130 -1.81 5.86 -11.00
CA LYS A 130 -2.47 7.03 -11.59
C LYS A 130 -3.58 7.60 -10.72
N GLU A 131 -4.34 6.76 -10.04
CA GLU A 131 -5.39 7.17 -9.10
C GLU A 131 -4.82 7.84 -7.84
N LEU A 132 -3.54 7.61 -7.52
CA LEU A 132 -2.81 8.26 -6.44
C LEU A 132 -2.24 9.64 -6.82
N GLU A 133 -2.29 10.04 -8.07
CA GLU A 133 -1.87 11.38 -8.50
C GLU A 133 -2.88 12.43 -8.00
N PHE A 134 -2.42 13.46 -7.32
CA PHE A 134 -3.31 14.53 -6.84
C PHE A 134 -3.95 15.36 -7.96
N VAL A 135 -3.24 15.52 -9.04
CA VAL A 135 -3.71 16.05 -10.32
C VAL A 135 -3.11 15.21 -11.44
N PRO A 136 -3.79 15.06 -12.58
CA PRO A 136 -3.25 14.28 -13.70
C PRO A 136 -1.84 14.73 -14.08
N MET A 137 -0.92 13.80 -14.18
CA MET A 137 0.47 14.04 -14.58
C MET A 137 0.82 13.24 -15.83
N GLU A 138 1.62 13.83 -16.72
CA GLU A 138 2.26 13.06 -17.77
C GLU A 138 3.40 12.22 -17.15
N GLY A 139 3.66 11.04 -17.70
CA GLY A 139 4.73 10.19 -17.24
C GLY A 139 4.28 9.06 -16.30
N ILE A 140 5.25 8.19 -15.96
CA ILE A 140 5.12 7.08 -15.01
C ILE A 140 6.29 7.20 -14.03
N TYR A 141 6.00 7.09 -12.73
CA TYR A 141 6.95 7.40 -11.66
C TYR A 141 7.21 6.24 -10.71
N ALA A 142 6.52 5.11 -10.91
CA ALA A 142 6.76 3.88 -10.18
C ALA A 142 6.59 2.66 -11.07
N VAL A 143 7.24 1.55 -10.71
CA VAL A 143 7.01 0.23 -11.29
C VAL A 143 6.44 -0.65 -10.19
N PRO A 144 5.13 -1.00 -10.21
CA PRO A 144 4.53 -1.93 -9.28
C PRO A 144 5.23 -3.29 -9.28
N TYR A 145 5.62 -3.77 -8.09
CA TYR A 145 6.37 -5.03 -7.93
C TYR A 145 5.50 -6.13 -7.35
N MET A 146 5.01 -5.91 -6.14
CA MET A 146 4.15 -6.85 -5.43
C MET A 146 2.92 -6.14 -4.88
N ALA A 147 1.81 -6.86 -4.81
CA ALA A 147 0.55 -6.41 -4.25
C ALA A 147 0.09 -7.31 -3.11
N ASN A 148 -0.77 -6.78 -2.25
CA ASN A 148 -1.55 -7.55 -1.29
C ASN A 148 -2.87 -7.99 -1.91
N ALA A 149 -3.52 -8.98 -1.31
CA ALA A 149 -4.90 -9.35 -1.60
C ALA A 149 -5.69 -9.40 -0.29
N ALA A 150 -6.83 -8.72 -0.25
CA ALA A 150 -7.73 -8.72 0.90
C ALA A 150 -9.15 -9.13 0.50
N GLY A 151 -9.83 -9.76 1.43
CA GLY A 151 -11.18 -10.29 1.27
C GLY A 151 -11.56 -11.09 2.49
N ILE A 152 -11.93 -12.34 2.31
CA ILE A 152 -12.33 -13.24 3.40
C ILE A 152 -11.45 -14.47 3.40
N LEU A 153 -10.68 -14.67 4.46
CA LEU A 153 -10.06 -15.97 4.76
C LEU A 153 -11.09 -16.90 5.39
N TYR A 154 -11.11 -18.18 5.00
CA TYR A 154 -12.00 -19.16 5.59
C TYR A 154 -11.30 -20.48 5.92
N ASN A 155 -11.84 -21.20 6.89
CA ASN A 155 -11.36 -22.53 7.27
C ASN A 155 -12.02 -23.56 6.35
N LYS A 156 -11.23 -24.11 5.40
CA LYS A 156 -11.72 -25.11 4.40
C LYS A 156 -12.27 -26.36 5.07
N ASP A 157 -11.64 -26.84 6.14
CA ASP A 157 -12.07 -28.07 6.80
C ASP A 157 -13.47 -27.92 7.41
N ILE A 158 -13.77 -26.75 8.02
CA ILE A 158 -15.11 -26.45 8.54
C ILE A 158 -16.13 -26.33 7.40
N PHE A 159 -15.79 -25.65 6.30
CA PHE A 159 -16.68 -25.54 5.13
C PHE A 159 -16.97 -26.90 4.50
N GLU A 160 -15.97 -27.75 4.32
CA GLU A 160 -16.12 -29.09 3.77
C GLU A 160 -16.96 -30.00 4.71
N GLU A 161 -16.75 -29.93 6.04
CA GLU A 161 -17.52 -30.72 7.02
C GLU A 161 -19.02 -30.41 6.95
N HIS A 162 -19.37 -29.13 6.74
CA HIS A 162 -20.77 -28.67 6.72
C HIS A 162 -21.35 -28.61 5.30
N GLY A 163 -20.52 -28.74 4.25
CA GLY A 163 -20.93 -28.66 2.86
C GLY A 163 -21.34 -27.26 2.42
N TRP A 164 -20.77 -26.22 3.05
CA TRP A 164 -20.99 -24.82 2.67
C TRP A 164 -20.26 -24.46 1.39
N THR A 165 -20.89 -23.58 0.61
CA THR A 165 -20.34 -23.06 -0.65
C THR A 165 -19.91 -21.60 -0.48
N ILE A 166 -18.96 -21.17 -1.30
CA ILE A 166 -18.52 -19.77 -1.33
C ILE A 166 -19.65 -18.91 -1.88
N PRO A 167 -20.04 -17.83 -1.17
CA PRO A 167 -21.07 -16.90 -1.63
C PRO A 167 -20.55 -15.99 -2.73
N GLU A 168 -21.37 -15.65 -3.69
CA GLU A 168 -21.05 -14.78 -4.83
C GLU A 168 -21.73 -13.40 -4.73
N THR A 169 -22.73 -13.24 -3.83
CA THR A 169 -23.44 -11.99 -3.58
C THR A 169 -23.54 -11.68 -2.10
N LEU A 170 -23.83 -10.42 -1.74
CA LEU A 170 -23.97 -10.00 -0.34
C LEU A 170 -25.13 -10.75 0.36
N ASP A 171 -26.23 -10.97 -0.33
CA ASP A 171 -27.38 -11.73 0.21
C ASP A 171 -27.00 -13.19 0.49
N GLU A 172 -26.24 -13.82 -0.38
CA GLU A 172 -25.72 -15.18 -0.17
C GLU A 172 -24.72 -15.22 0.99
N PHE A 173 -23.90 -14.19 1.15
CA PHE A 173 -22.97 -14.08 2.26
C PHE A 173 -23.70 -13.98 3.61
N TYR A 174 -24.75 -13.17 3.71
CA TYR A 174 -25.55 -13.09 4.94
C TYR A 174 -26.24 -14.44 5.23
N LYS A 175 -26.79 -15.09 4.22
CA LYS A 175 -27.39 -16.40 4.35
C LYS A 175 -26.38 -17.45 4.84
N LEU A 176 -25.16 -17.44 4.30
CA LEU A 176 -24.07 -18.30 4.77
C LEU A 176 -23.76 -18.01 6.26
N CYS A 177 -23.65 -16.76 6.66
CA CYS A 177 -23.45 -16.40 8.05
C CYS A 177 -24.56 -16.93 8.98
N GLU A 178 -25.81 -16.86 8.56
CA GLU A 178 -26.96 -17.42 9.30
C GLU A 178 -26.89 -18.95 9.39
N GLU A 179 -26.49 -19.64 8.33
CA GLU A 179 -26.31 -21.10 8.31
C GLU A 179 -25.17 -21.52 9.25
N ILE A 180 -24.05 -20.79 9.27
CA ILE A 180 -22.93 -21.00 10.19
C ILE A 180 -23.37 -20.82 11.65
N GLN A 181 -24.12 -19.74 11.96
CA GLN A 181 -24.67 -19.53 13.30
C GLN A 181 -25.65 -20.64 13.71
N ALA A 182 -26.49 -21.11 12.80
CA ALA A 182 -27.44 -22.20 13.05
C ALA A 182 -26.74 -23.53 13.35
N ALA A 183 -25.53 -23.74 12.82
CA ALA A 183 -24.66 -24.87 13.15
C ALA A 183 -23.95 -24.72 14.52
N GLY A 184 -24.11 -23.58 15.19
CA GLY A 184 -23.46 -23.29 16.49
C GLY A 184 -22.00 -22.85 16.36
N ILE A 185 -21.58 -22.40 15.18
CA ILE A 185 -20.23 -21.90 14.87
C ILE A 185 -20.31 -20.39 14.74
N LEU A 186 -19.25 -19.70 15.15
CA LEU A 186 -19.14 -18.26 14.96
C LEU A 186 -18.77 -17.94 13.49
N PRO A 187 -19.55 -17.12 12.76
CA PRO A 187 -19.20 -16.79 11.39
C PRO A 187 -17.91 -15.99 11.28
N LEU A 188 -17.78 -14.89 12.01
CA LEU A 188 -16.70 -13.90 11.88
C LEU A 188 -16.00 -13.66 13.21
N TYR A 189 -14.70 -13.39 13.17
CA TYR A 189 -13.96 -12.89 14.33
C TYR A 189 -13.22 -11.60 13.94
N PHE A 190 -13.34 -10.55 14.77
CA PHE A 190 -12.68 -9.27 14.51
C PHE A 190 -11.72 -8.89 15.63
N GLY A 191 -10.66 -8.19 15.25
CA GLY A 191 -9.62 -7.68 16.13
C GLY A 191 -9.69 -6.18 16.36
N PHE A 192 -10.89 -5.60 16.44
CA PHE A 192 -11.16 -4.15 16.38
C PHE A 192 -10.61 -3.32 17.53
N LYS A 193 -10.00 -3.97 18.55
CA LYS A 193 -9.18 -3.25 19.54
C LYS A 193 -8.01 -2.52 18.88
N ASP A 194 -7.38 -3.14 17.89
CA ASP A 194 -6.37 -2.52 17.06
C ASP A 194 -7.10 -1.82 15.90
N THR A 195 -7.23 -0.50 15.95
CA THR A 195 -8.13 0.29 15.07
C THR A 195 -7.90 0.05 13.60
N TRP A 196 -6.64 -0.14 13.17
CA TRP A 196 -6.31 -0.41 11.78
C TRP A 196 -7.01 -1.65 11.21
N THR A 197 -7.37 -2.62 12.06
CA THR A 197 -8.08 -3.83 11.58
C THR A 197 -9.52 -3.54 11.14
N CYS A 198 -10.07 -2.36 11.47
CA CYS A 198 -11.35 -1.90 10.93
C CYS A 198 -11.26 -1.55 9.43
N LEU A 199 -10.05 -1.20 8.95
CA LEU A 199 -9.81 -0.89 7.54
C LEU A 199 -9.89 -2.13 6.64
N ALA A 200 -9.57 -3.32 7.14
CA ALA A 200 -9.61 -4.54 6.33
C ALA A 200 -11.03 -4.83 5.76
N PRO A 201 -12.10 -4.95 6.58
CA PRO A 201 -13.45 -5.09 6.05
C PRO A 201 -13.94 -3.81 5.34
N TRP A 202 -13.53 -2.61 5.79
CA TRP A 202 -13.88 -1.36 5.13
C TRP A 202 -13.43 -1.36 3.67
N ASN A 203 -12.15 -1.62 3.42
CA ASN A 203 -11.59 -1.63 2.08
C ASN A 203 -12.19 -2.74 1.20
N ALA A 204 -12.32 -3.96 1.77
CA ALA A 204 -12.87 -5.10 1.03
C ALA A 204 -14.34 -4.88 0.57
N ILE A 205 -15.09 -4.02 1.27
CA ILE A 205 -16.45 -3.63 0.89
C ILE A 205 -16.44 -2.41 -0.04
N ALA A 206 -15.55 -1.45 0.24
CA ALA A 206 -15.54 -0.17 -0.44
C ALA A 206 -15.07 -0.28 -1.90
N VAL A 207 -14.21 -1.24 -2.23
CA VAL A 207 -13.77 -1.46 -3.63
C VAL A 207 -14.92 -1.82 -4.58
N ASP A 208 -16.02 -2.35 -4.04
CA ASP A 208 -17.21 -2.73 -4.81
C ASP A 208 -18.32 -1.67 -4.74
N LEU A 209 -18.44 -0.95 -3.61
CA LEU A 209 -19.58 -0.07 -3.33
C LEU A 209 -19.26 1.42 -3.44
N ALA A 210 -18.02 1.79 -3.67
CA ALA A 210 -17.61 3.17 -3.91
C ALA A 210 -16.70 3.25 -5.15
N ASP A 211 -16.72 4.38 -5.83
CA ASP A 211 -15.84 4.59 -6.98
C ASP A 211 -14.36 4.52 -6.54
N SER A 212 -13.50 3.91 -7.35
CA SER A 212 -12.07 3.80 -7.05
C SER A 212 -11.38 5.17 -6.91
N ASP A 213 -11.87 6.19 -7.62
CA ASP A 213 -11.37 7.56 -7.64
C ASP A 213 -12.18 8.53 -6.75
N ILE A 214 -13.03 8.02 -5.83
CA ILE A 214 -13.91 8.85 -4.99
C ILE A 214 -13.14 9.97 -4.25
N CYS A 215 -11.92 9.68 -3.77
CA CYS A 215 -11.09 10.68 -3.11
C CYS A 215 -10.69 11.84 -4.05
N ALA A 216 -10.38 11.53 -5.30
CA ALA A 216 -10.10 12.54 -6.33
C ALA A 216 -11.36 13.33 -6.70
N GLN A 217 -12.51 12.68 -6.83
CA GLN A 217 -13.81 13.33 -7.09
C GLN A 217 -14.18 14.30 -5.95
N VAL A 218 -13.99 13.90 -4.69
CA VAL A 218 -14.25 14.78 -3.54
C VAL A 218 -13.29 15.97 -3.54
N ASN A 219 -12.02 15.78 -3.84
CA ASN A 219 -11.06 16.88 -3.97
C ASN A 219 -11.41 17.84 -5.12
N ALA A 220 -11.91 17.31 -6.23
CA ALA A 220 -12.42 18.10 -7.35
C ALA A 220 -13.75 18.81 -7.04
N GLY A 221 -14.48 18.39 -6.02
CA GLY A 221 -15.78 18.95 -5.62
C GLY A 221 -16.97 18.37 -6.42
N THR A 222 -16.80 17.22 -7.08
CA THR A 222 -17.84 16.55 -7.87
C THR A 222 -18.58 15.47 -7.08
N ALA A 223 -18.07 15.01 -5.93
CA ALA A 223 -18.69 14.03 -5.06
C ALA A 223 -18.58 14.40 -3.57
N GLN A 224 -19.24 13.62 -2.70
CA GLN A 224 -19.14 13.70 -1.24
C GLN A 224 -19.10 12.31 -0.64
N PHE A 225 -18.26 12.09 0.36
CA PHE A 225 -18.15 10.77 1.03
C PHE A 225 -19.44 10.34 1.70
N LYS A 226 -20.23 11.29 2.22
CA LYS A 226 -21.52 10.98 2.88
C LYS A 226 -22.48 10.20 1.98
N ASP A 227 -22.41 10.40 0.66
CA ASP A 227 -23.25 9.69 -0.31
C ASP A 227 -22.55 8.39 -0.76
N ALA A 228 -21.27 8.46 -1.14
CA ALA A 228 -20.50 7.33 -1.65
C ALA A 228 -20.23 6.25 -0.60
N TYR A 229 -19.90 6.63 0.64
CA TYR A 229 -19.56 5.66 1.69
C TYR A 229 -20.73 5.20 2.54
N ARG A 230 -21.94 5.68 2.28
CA ARG A 230 -23.15 5.23 3.01
C ARG A 230 -23.37 3.72 2.92
N PRO A 231 -23.41 3.12 1.71
CA PRO A 231 -23.59 1.67 1.59
C PRO A 231 -22.41 0.89 2.25
N VAL A 232 -21.19 1.38 2.12
CA VAL A 232 -20.01 0.76 2.75
C VAL A 232 -20.18 0.71 4.28
N ALA A 233 -20.55 1.86 4.88
CA ALA A 233 -20.74 1.99 6.31
C ALA A 233 -21.91 1.13 6.83
N GLU A 234 -22.99 1.00 6.07
CA GLU A 234 -24.12 0.14 6.41
C GLU A 234 -23.73 -1.35 6.39
N VAL A 235 -23.00 -1.79 5.37
CA VAL A 235 -22.57 -3.20 5.25
C VAL A 235 -21.58 -3.55 6.36
N ILE A 236 -20.52 -2.76 6.59
CA ILE A 236 -19.55 -3.08 7.67
C ILE A 236 -20.22 -3.14 9.04
N LYS A 237 -21.19 -2.25 9.32
CA LYS A 237 -21.93 -2.27 10.59
C LYS A 237 -22.77 -3.54 10.74
N SER A 238 -23.37 -4.03 9.64
CA SER A 238 -24.20 -5.25 9.65
C SER A 238 -23.39 -6.50 10.03
N LEU A 239 -22.09 -6.55 9.70
CA LEU A 239 -21.22 -7.68 10.00
C LEU A 239 -21.09 -7.96 11.52
N LEU A 240 -21.34 -6.94 12.35
CA LEU A 240 -21.30 -7.10 13.81
C LEU A 240 -22.34 -8.11 14.34
N ALA A 241 -23.44 -8.33 13.61
CA ALA A 241 -24.44 -9.34 13.97
C ALA A 241 -23.91 -10.78 13.88
N TYR A 242 -22.82 -10.98 13.17
CA TYR A 242 -22.18 -12.27 12.92
C TYR A 242 -20.82 -12.42 13.63
N ALA A 243 -20.43 -11.42 14.39
CA ALA A 243 -19.14 -11.35 15.09
C ALA A 243 -19.22 -11.96 16.50
N GLN A 244 -18.03 -12.22 17.08
CA GLN A 244 -17.92 -12.56 18.50
C GLN A 244 -18.44 -11.41 19.38
N PRO A 245 -18.89 -11.70 20.62
CA PRO A 245 -19.23 -10.66 21.59
C PRO A 245 -18.03 -9.74 21.84
N ASP A 246 -18.28 -8.42 21.85
CA ASP A 246 -17.28 -7.38 22.11
C ASP A 246 -16.01 -7.47 21.23
N PRO A 247 -16.11 -7.24 19.90
CA PRO A 247 -14.96 -7.30 19.00
C PRO A 247 -13.87 -6.26 19.30
N TYR A 248 -14.17 -5.27 20.14
CA TYR A 248 -13.26 -4.19 20.57
C TYR A 248 -12.37 -4.57 21.75
N ALA A 249 -12.63 -5.71 22.39
CA ALA A 249 -11.78 -6.25 23.45
C ALA A 249 -10.54 -6.99 22.93
N TYR A 250 -10.55 -7.40 21.66
CA TYR A 250 -9.57 -8.28 21.05
C TYR A 250 -8.78 -7.52 19.95
N GLY A 251 -7.45 -7.72 19.93
CA GLY A 251 -6.57 -7.16 18.91
C GLY A 251 -6.33 -8.12 17.73
N TYR A 252 -5.52 -7.68 16.79
CA TYR A 252 -5.16 -8.45 15.59
C TYR A 252 -4.62 -9.85 15.92
N ASN A 253 -3.66 -9.94 16.84
CA ASN A 253 -3.06 -11.21 17.23
C ASN A 253 -4.07 -12.15 17.91
N ASP A 254 -5.02 -11.60 18.66
CA ASP A 254 -6.09 -12.38 19.28
C ASP A 254 -7.02 -12.95 18.22
N ALA A 255 -7.40 -12.14 17.21
CA ALA A 255 -8.25 -12.56 16.10
C ALA A 255 -7.56 -13.64 15.24
N CYS A 256 -6.29 -13.46 14.88
CA CYS A 256 -5.50 -14.48 14.19
C CYS A 256 -5.44 -15.80 14.99
N THR A 257 -5.27 -15.70 16.31
CA THR A 257 -5.22 -16.88 17.20
C THR A 257 -6.57 -17.59 17.28
N ALA A 258 -7.68 -16.84 17.41
CA ALA A 258 -9.02 -17.39 17.47
C ALA A 258 -9.38 -18.10 16.15
N PHE A 259 -9.11 -17.47 15.01
CA PHE A 259 -9.33 -18.09 13.69
C PHE A 259 -8.46 -19.34 13.52
N ALA A 260 -7.18 -19.29 13.90
CA ALA A 260 -6.27 -20.44 13.83
C ALA A 260 -6.74 -21.64 14.66
N ARG A 261 -7.50 -21.40 15.73
CA ARG A 261 -8.09 -22.44 16.59
C ARG A 261 -9.46 -22.92 16.10
N GLY A 262 -9.97 -22.36 15.00
CA GLY A 262 -11.30 -22.68 14.49
C GLY A 262 -12.45 -22.11 15.33
N GLU A 263 -12.20 -21.04 16.10
CA GLU A 263 -13.24 -20.34 16.89
C GLU A 263 -14.22 -19.57 16.01
N SER A 264 -13.83 -19.23 14.75
CA SER A 264 -14.71 -18.74 13.71
C SER A 264 -14.47 -19.47 12.39
N ALA A 265 -15.50 -19.49 11.54
CA ALA A 265 -15.41 -20.09 10.22
C ALA A 265 -14.68 -19.22 9.21
N MET A 266 -14.79 -17.88 9.36
CA MET A 266 -14.25 -16.87 8.43
C MET A 266 -13.58 -15.72 9.19
N PHE A 267 -12.69 -15.00 8.48
CA PHE A 267 -12.02 -13.80 8.97
C PHE A 267 -11.86 -12.80 7.81
N VAL A 268 -12.49 -11.62 7.92
CA VAL A 268 -12.38 -10.56 6.91
C VAL A 268 -11.06 -9.83 7.10
N ILE A 269 -10.05 -10.20 6.33
CA ILE A 269 -8.65 -9.72 6.45
C ILE A 269 -7.89 -10.01 5.15
N GLY A 270 -6.69 -9.44 4.98
CA GLY A 270 -5.83 -9.71 3.85
C GLY A 270 -4.88 -10.90 4.03
N SER A 271 -4.23 -11.27 2.93
CA SER A 271 -3.25 -12.39 2.84
C SER A 271 -2.08 -12.24 3.82
N TYR A 272 -1.75 -11.02 4.20
CA TYR A 272 -0.71 -10.69 5.17
C TYR A 272 -0.98 -11.26 6.59
N ALA A 273 -2.21 -11.70 6.90
CA ALA A 273 -2.52 -12.33 8.18
C ALA A 273 -2.12 -13.82 8.25
N VAL A 274 -1.94 -14.47 7.10
CA VAL A 274 -1.69 -15.91 7.04
C VAL A 274 -0.41 -16.35 7.78
N PRO A 275 0.73 -15.65 7.68
CA PRO A 275 1.91 -16.02 8.47
C PRO A 275 1.63 -16.02 9.98
N GLN A 276 0.90 -15.04 10.50
CA GLN A 276 0.51 -14.98 11.92
C GLN A 276 -0.44 -16.11 12.31
N ILE A 277 -1.43 -16.44 11.47
CA ILE A 277 -2.35 -17.57 11.69
C ILE A 277 -1.58 -18.88 11.70
N LYS A 278 -0.71 -19.09 10.73
CA LYS A 278 0.14 -20.29 10.59
C LYS A 278 1.17 -20.44 11.72
N SER A 279 1.58 -19.36 12.36
CA SER A 279 2.45 -19.42 13.54
C SER A 279 1.75 -20.07 14.74
N VAL A 280 0.41 -20.02 14.81
CA VAL A 280 -0.41 -20.64 15.85
C VAL A 280 -0.84 -22.06 15.46
N ASN A 281 -1.26 -22.25 14.21
CA ASN A 281 -1.68 -23.54 13.66
C ASN A 281 -1.08 -23.75 12.26
N PRO A 282 0.12 -24.35 12.15
CA PRO A 282 0.80 -24.56 10.87
C PRO A 282 0.00 -25.41 9.88
N ASP A 283 -0.82 -26.33 10.38
CA ASP A 283 -1.57 -27.32 9.60
C ASP A 283 -2.97 -26.81 9.21
N MET A 284 -3.39 -25.59 9.63
CA MET A 284 -4.70 -25.07 9.29
C MET A 284 -4.89 -24.98 7.77
N ASN A 285 -5.97 -25.57 7.28
CA ASN A 285 -6.33 -25.53 5.86
C ASN A 285 -7.09 -24.24 5.57
N ILE A 286 -6.38 -23.23 5.02
CA ILE A 286 -6.92 -21.88 4.75
C ILE A 286 -7.06 -21.70 3.24
N ASP A 287 -8.16 -21.12 2.83
CA ASP A 287 -8.32 -20.55 1.51
C ASP A 287 -9.02 -19.19 1.65
N SER A 288 -9.26 -18.49 0.56
CA SER A 288 -9.83 -17.16 0.56
C SER A 288 -10.86 -16.97 -0.56
N PHE A 289 -11.67 -15.94 -0.42
CA PHE A 289 -12.54 -15.45 -1.50
C PHE A 289 -12.72 -13.93 -1.40
N VAL A 290 -13.06 -13.32 -2.51
CA VAL A 290 -13.34 -11.89 -2.60
C VAL A 290 -14.60 -11.58 -1.77
N PHE A 291 -14.62 -10.46 -1.04
CA PHE A 291 -15.79 -10.05 -0.31
C PHE A 291 -16.93 -9.77 -1.32
N PRO A 292 -18.07 -10.47 -1.25
CA PRO A 292 -19.10 -10.35 -2.26
C PRO A 292 -20.08 -9.22 -1.93
N ALA A 293 -19.66 -7.95 -2.13
CA ALA A 293 -20.46 -6.80 -1.74
C ALA A 293 -21.56 -6.45 -2.76
N CYS A 294 -21.45 -6.91 -4.02
CA CYS A 294 -22.40 -6.61 -5.08
C CYS A 294 -23.56 -7.61 -5.16
N ASP A 295 -24.69 -7.17 -5.71
CA ASP A 295 -25.81 -8.04 -6.05
C ASP A 295 -25.55 -8.86 -7.34
N ASP A 296 -24.71 -8.33 -8.23
CA ASP A 296 -24.25 -9.00 -9.44
C ASP A 296 -22.81 -9.49 -9.23
N PRO A 297 -22.56 -10.81 -9.22
CA PRO A 297 -21.24 -11.38 -9.01
C PRO A 297 -20.14 -10.89 -9.97
N GLU A 298 -20.54 -10.52 -11.20
CA GLU A 298 -19.61 -10.02 -12.21
C GLU A 298 -19.04 -8.63 -11.87
N GLN A 299 -19.68 -7.90 -10.95
CA GLN A 299 -19.25 -6.57 -10.51
C GLN A 299 -18.25 -6.64 -9.34
N ASN A 300 -18.20 -7.76 -8.62
CA ASN A 300 -17.20 -7.89 -7.53
C ASN A 300 -15.79 -7.83 -8.08
N VAL A 301 -14.93 -7.07 -7.40
CA VAL A 301 -13.50 -6.95 -7.68
C VAL A 301 -12.66 -7.35 -6.47
N LEU A 302 -11.45 -7.79 -6.70
CA LEU A 302 -10.51 -8.09 -5.63
C LEU A 302 -9.94 -6.80 -5.06
N ASN A 303 -10.03 -6.63 -3.76
CA ASN A 303 -9.27 -5.59 -3.06
C ASN A 303 -7.78 -5.94 -3.07
N SER A 304 -7.01 -5.27 -3.92
CA SER A 304 -5.59 -5.51 -4.14
C SER A 304 -4.91 -4.23 -4.60
N GLY A 305 -3.91 -3.77 -3.87
CA GLY A 305 -3.17 -2.55 -4.17
C GLY A 305 -1.66 -2.78 -4.12
N ASN A 306 -0.90 -1.82 -4.63
CA ASN A 306 0.55 -1.87 -4.71
C ASN A 306 1.18 -1.89 -3.32
N ASP A 307 1.49 -3.09 -2.81
CA ASP A 307 2.16 -3.26 -1.51
C ASP A 307 3.63 -2.85 -1.56
N LEU A 308 4.31 -3.13 -2.66
CA LEU A 308 5.69 -2.70 -2.90
C LEU A 308 5.85 -2.32 -4.36
N GLN A 309 6.35 -1.13 -4.58
CA GLN A 309 6.71 -0.60 -5.90
C GLN A 309 8.06 0.11 -5.86
N TRP A 310 8.70 0.21 -7.01
CA TRP A 310 10.00 0.85 -7.16
C TRP A 310 9.84 2.21 -7.81
N SER A 311 10.25 3.28 -7.12
CA SER A 311 10.34 4.62 -7.67
C SER A 311 11.78 5.07 -7.73
N VAL A 312 12.19 5.62 -8.86
CA VAL A 312 13.54 6.18 -9.05
C VAL A 312 13.52 7.63 -8.55
N MET A 313 14.52 8.01 -7.75
CA MET A 313 14.61 9.38 -7.25
C MET A 313 15.00 10.36 -8.37
N ALA A 314 14.45 11.57 -8.34
CA ALA A 314 14.81 12.62 -9.28
C ALA A 314 16.31 12.94 -9.23
N GLY A 315 16.90 13.32 -10.38
CA GLY A 315 18.32 13.65 -10.49
C GLY A 315 19.27 12.45 -10.62
N LYS A 316 18.73 11.27 -11.01
CA LYS A 316 19.51 10.03 -11.22
C LYS A 316 19.66 9.64 -12.69
N GLU A 317 19.43 10.56 -13.61
CA GLU A 317 19.47 10.33 -15.06
C GLU A 317 20.83 9.81 -15.53
N ASP A 318 21.92 10.18 -14.86
CA ASP A 318 23.28 9.74 -15.17
C ASP A 318 23.54 8.25 -14.82
N LYS A 319 22.70 7.66 -13.95
CA LYS A 319 22.73 6.25 -13.59
C LYS A 319 21.59 5.43 -14.19
N LYS A 320 20.76 6.03 -15.06
CA LYS A 320 19.52 5.45 -15.57
C LYS A 320 19.71 4.04 -16.15
N GLU A 321 20.75 3.81 -16.94
CA GLU A 321 21.02 2.51 -17.54
C GLU A 321 21.28 1.44 -16.48
N ALA A 322 22.09 1.75 -15.46
CA ALA A 322 22.38 0.82 -14.36
C ALA A 322 21.14 0.56 -13.49
N ILE A 323 20.33 1.61 -13.26
CA ILE A 323 19.05 1.48 -12.53
C ILE A 323 18.09 0.55 -13.28
N TYR A 324 17.94 0.73 -14.60
CA TYR A 324 17.06 -0.13 -15.41
C TYR A 324 17.56 -1.57 -15.49
N GLU A 325 18.87 -1.80 -15.46
CA GLU A 325 19.43 -3.15 -15.38
C GLU A 325 19.08 -3.82 -14.06
N VAL A 326 19.16 -3.10 -12.95
CA VAL A 326 18.70 -3.59 -11.62
C VAL A 326 17.19 -3.88 -11.64
N LEU A 327 16.38 -2.98 -12.18
CA LEU A 327 14.93 -3.21 -12.32
C LEU A 327 14.66 -4.45 -13.17
N ASN A 328 15.30 -4.59 -14.34
CA ASN A 328 15.13 -5.78 -15.20
C ASN A 328 15.44 -7.07 -14.43
N PHE A 329 16.52 -7.08 -13.64
CA PHE A 329 16.89 -8.24 -12.82
C PHE A 329 15.82 -8.54 -11.75
N LEU A 330 15.32 -7.53 -11.03
CA LEU A 330 14.27 -7.72 -10.02
C LEU A 330 12.99 -8.29 -10.64
N TYR A 331 12.68 -7.93 -11.90
CA TYR A 331 11.50 -8.39 -12.63
C TYR A 331 11.73 -9.67 -13.46
N GLU A 332 12.87 -10.34 -13.36
CA GLU A 332 13.00 -11.71 -13.87
C GLU A 332 12.02 -12.65 -13.15
N ASP A 333 11.35 -13.54 -13.88
CA ASP A 333 10.30 -14.41 -13.31
C ASP A 333 10.82 -15.25 -12.12
N GLU A 334 12.07 -15.76 -12.21
CA GLU A 334 12.71 -16.49 -11.13
C GLU A 334 12.91 -15.64 -9.87
N ASN A 335 13.22 -14.34 -10.03
CA ASN A 335 13.45 -13.43 -8.92
C ASN A 335 12.14 -12.99 -8.28
N ILE A 336 11.10 -12.77 -9.06
CA ILE A 336 9.73 -12.57 -8.58
C ILE A 336 9.27 -13.79 -7.78
N GLN A 337 9.46 -15.02 -8.31
CA GLN A 337 9.08 -16.23 -7.62
C GLN A 337 9.85 -16.42 -6.30
N THR A 338 11.13 -16.03 -6.26
CA THR A 338 11.93 -16.05 -5.01
C THR A 338 11.29 -15.16 -3.93
N TYR A 339 10.74 -14.00 -4.29
CA TYR A 339 10.01 -13.15 -3.35
C TYR A 339 8.68 -13.79 -2.93
N LEU A 340 7.91 -14.32 -3.88
CA LEU A 340 6.62 -14.98 -3.61
C LEU A 340 6.74 -16.20 -2.70
N ASP A 341 7.82 -16.95 -2.81
CA ASP A 341 8.10 -18.13 -1.97
C ASP A 341 8.38 -17.74 -0.51
N ASP A 342 8.86 -16.51 -0.26
CA ASP A 342 9.12 -15.97 1.07
C ASP A 342 7.94 -15.19 1.64
N GLN A 343 7.16 -14.51 0.77
CA GLN A 343 6.07 -13.60 1.14
C GLN A 343 4.72 -14.04 0.53
N SER A 344 3.64 -13.87 1.30
CA SER A 344 2.28 -14.17 0.83
C SER A 344 1.73 -12.99 0.00
N ALA A 345 2.27 -12.76 -1.18
CA ALA A 345 2.01 -11.61 -2.03
C ALA A 345 1.40 -12.00 -3.39
N VAL A 346 0.98 -11.01 -4.16
CA VAL A 346 0.50 -11.12 -5.54
C VAL A 346 1.48 -10.38 -6.45
N PRO A 347 1.99 -11.00 -7.54
CA PRO A 347 2.89 -10.32 -8.45
C PRO A 347 2.15 -9.30 -9.31
N CYS A 348 2.69 -8.08 -9.39
CA CYS A 348 2.15 -7.05 -10.28
C CYS A 348 2.52 -7.29 -11.75
N LYS A 349 3.56 -8.10 -12.01
CA LYS A 349 3.96 -8.49 -13.36
C LYS A 349 3.01 -9.53 -13.96
N LYS A 350 2.72 -9.41 -15.26
CA LYS A 350 2.07 -10.45 -16.07
C LYS A 350 2.98 -11.67 -16.14
N GLY A 351 2.42 -12.86 -15.97
CA GLY A 351 3.18 -14.10 -16.03
C GLY A 351 2.43 -15.26 -15.37
N ASP A 352 2.97 -16.46 -15.50
CA ASP A 352 2.44 -17.67 -14.86
C ASP A 352 3.27 -17.95 -13.59
N PHE A 353 2.86 -17.34 -12.47
CA PHE A 353 3.52 -17.50 -11.19
C PHE A 353 2.77 -18.47 -10.28
N GLN A 354 3.52 -19.18 -9.44
CA GLN A 354 2.91 -20.01 -8.40
C GLN A 354 2.48 -19.14 -7.23
N LEU A 355 1.19 -18.87 -7.18
CA LEU A 355 0.60 -18.13 -6.06
C LEU A 355 0.53 -19.00 -4.81
N PRO A 356 0.59 -18.38 -3.61
CA PRO A 356 0.32 -19.08 -2.36
C PRO A 356 -1.05 -19.79 -2.40
N PRO A 357 -1.16 -21.08 -1.97
CA PRO A 357 -2.40 -21.85 -2.09
C PRO A 357 -3.64 -21.21 -1.47
N MET A 358 -3.46 -20.37 -0.43
CA MET A 358 -4.58 -19.68 0.20
C MET A 358 -5.15 -18.54 -0.67
N LEU A 359 -4.61 -18.29 -1.83
CA LEU A 359 -5.15 -17.34 -2.83
C LEU A 359 -5.90 -18.06 -3.97
N ASP A 360 -6.10 -19.38 -3.88
CA ASP A 360 -6.75 -20.14 -4.96
C ASP A 360 -8.15 -19.58 -5.31
N GLY A 361 -8.94 -19.20 -4.31
CA GLY A 361 -10.26 -18.61 -4.53
C GLY A 361 -10.23 -17.17 -5.08
N MET A 362 -9.12 -16.45 -4.94
CA MET A 362 -8.92 -15.11 -5.51
C MET A 362 -8.23 -15.13 -6.88
N LYS A 363 -7.64 -16.28 -7.24
CA LYS A 363 -6.86 -16.44 -8.47
C LYS A 363 -7.60 -16.01 -9.74
N PRO A 364 -8.92 -16.29 -9.95
CA PRO A 364 -9.64 -15.84 -11.14
C PRO A 364 -9.68 -14.32 -11.29
N TYR A 365 -9.70 -13.57 -10.19
CA TYR A 365 -9.65 -12.11 -10.18
C TYR A 365 -8.25 -11.60 -10.52
N ILE A 366 -7.22 -12.23 -9.94
CA ILE A 366 -5.79 -11.90 -10.19
C ILE A 366 -5.42 -12.16 -11.66
N GLU A 367 -5.82 -13.31 -12.22
CA GLU A 367 -5.58 -13.66 -13.62
C GLU A 367 -6.41 -12.83 -14.60
N GLY A 368 -7.65 -12.48 -14.20
CA GLY A 368 -8.55 -11.65 -14.98
C GLY A 368 -8.27 -10.15 -14.89
N ASP A 369 -7.27 -9.72 -14.11
CA ASP A 369 -6.94 -8.30 -13.85
C ASP A 369 -8.16 -7.50 -13.34
N ARG A 370 -9.03 -8.15 -12.52
CA ARG A 370 -10.22 -7.55 -11.89
C ARG A 370 -9.91 -7.16 -10.45
N MET A 371 -9.19 -6.06 -10.29
CA MET A 371 -8.68 -5.61 -8.99
C MET A 371 -8.85 -4.11 -8.85
N ALA A 372 -9.03 -3.64 -7.61
CA ALA A 372 -9.05 -2.23 -7.27
C ALA A 372 -8.28 -1.99 -5.97
N ASP A 373 -7.72 -0.78 -5.86
CA ASP A 373 -6.86 -0.38 -4.75
C ASP A 373 -7.63 -0.23 -3.44
N TYR A 374 -6.90 -0.24 -2.35
CA TYR A 374 -7.40 0.07 -1.01
C TYR A 374 -7.80 1.54 -0.92
N GLN A 375 -9.00 1.82 -0.48
CA GLN A 375 -9.46 3.20 -0.31
C GLN A 375 -8.61 3.98 0.70
N ASP A 376 -8.06 3.31 1.72
CA ASP A 376 -7.24 3.94 2.74
C ASP A 376 -5.84 4.34 2.25
N HIS A 377 -5.39 3.86 1.08
CA HIS A 377 -4.16 4.34 0.45
C HIS A 377 -4.22 5.83 0.07
N HIS A 378 -5.42 6.37 -0.09
CA HIS A 378 -5.66 7.78 -0.40
C HIS A 378 -5.86 8.66 0.85
N TYR A 379 -5.97 8.04 2.05
CA TYR A 379 -6.32 8.79 3.24
C TYR A 379 -5.11 9.48 3.88
N PRO A 380 -5.23 10.77 4.28
CA PRO A 380 -4.18 11.41 5.07
C PRO A 380 -3.96 10.65 6.38
N SER A 381 -2.72 10.32 6.69
CA SER A 381 -2.36 9.56 7.90
C SER A 381 -2.86 10.22 9.19
N GLU A 382 -2.91 11.56 9.21
CA GLU A 382 -3.33 12.36 10.36
C GLU A 382 -4.85 12.35 10.59
N MET A 383 -5.65 11.90 9.61
CA MET A 383 -7.10 11.86 9.72
C MET A 383 -7.59 10.72 10.64
N ALA A 384 -6.76 9.70 10.88
CA ALA A 384 -7.06 8.53 11.72
C ALA A 384 -8.44 7.90 11.38
N VAL A 385 -8.65 7.60 10.10
CA VAL A 385 -9.91 7.04 9.57
C VAL A 385 -10.27 5.71 10.24
N ASP A 386 -9.28 4.90 10.53
CA ASP A 386 -9.41 3.65 11.30
C ASP A 386 -10.12 3.85 12.64
N ALA A 387 -9.70 4.84 13.43
CA ALA A 387 -10.33 5.18 14.69
C ALA A 387 -11.73 5.81 14.51
N MET A 388 -11.96 6.50 13.39
CA MET A 388 -13.30 7.03 13.06
C MET A 388 -14.27 5.90 12.75
N ILE A 389 -13.86 4.89 11.97
CA ILE A 389 -14.66 3.69 11.67
C ILE A 389 -14.94 2.92 12.97
N GLN A 390 -13.90 2.67 13.80
CA GLN A 390 -14.10 1.99 15.08
C GLN A 390 -15.13 2.73 15.95
N THR A 391 -15.03 4.05 16.05
CA THR A 391 -15.98 4.87 16.83
C THR A 391 -17.41 4.72 16.29
N TYR A 392 -17.59 4.74 14.97
CA TYR A 392 -18.88 4.51 14.33
C TYR A 392 -19.44 3.12 14.62
N LEU A 393 -18.61 2.09 14.52
CA LEU A 393 -19.02 0.71 14.79
C LEU A 393 -19.45 0.50 16.26
N MET A 394 -18.86 1.24 17.20
CA MET A 394 -19.22 1.21 18.64
C MET A 394 -20.47 2.03 18.98
N ASP A 395 -20.88 2.96 18.11
CA ASP A 395 -22.01 3.86 18.40
C ASP A 395 -23.34 3.25 17.93
N ASP A 396 -24.18 2.83 18.88
CA ASP A 396 -25.51 2.26 18.62
C ASP A 396 -26.62 3.32 18.54
N SER A 397 -26.29 4.61 18.52
CA SER A 397 -27.30 5.66 18.38
C SER A 397 -27.94 5.66 16.98
N ALA A 398 -29.20 6.05 16.89
CA ALA A 398 -29.96 6.00 15.63
C ALA A 398 -29.40 6.91 14.53
N ASN A 399 -28.57 7.89 14.89
CA ASN A 399 -27.94 8.82 13.95
C ASN A 399 -26.43 8.59 13.79
N SER A 400 -25.90 7.45 14.27
CA SER A 400 -24.45 7.15 14.23
C SER A 400 -23.90 7.19 12.81
N LEU A 401 -24.64 6.65 11.83
CA LEU A 401 -24.25 6.65 10.42
C LEU A 401 -24.10 8.08 9.85
N ASP A 402 -25.11 8.92 10.01
CA ASP A 402 -25.05 10.30 9.49
C ASP A 402 -23.95 11.10 10.20
N THR A 403 -23.80 10.91 11.51
CA THR A 403 -22.73 11.55 12.30
C THR A 403 -21.34 11.15 11.82
N PHE A 404 -21.14 9.86 11.51
CA PHE A 404 -19.88 9.35 11.00
C PHE A 404 -19.56 9.94 9.62
N LEU A 405 -20.52 9.90 8.70
CA LEU A 405 -20.34 10.37 7.32
C LEU A 405 -20.12 11.89 7.25
N GLU A 406 -20.89 12.69 8.02
CA GLU A 406 -20.66 14.13 8.12
C GLU A 406 -19.29 14.47 8.73
N LYS A 407 -18.84 13.68 9.70
CA LYS A 407 -17.53 13.82 10.29
C LYS A 407 -16.44 13.49 9.27
N PHE A 408 -16.64 12.43 8.45
CA PHE A 408 -15.68 12.02 7.42
C PHE A 408 -15.46 13.17 6.44
N ASP A 409 -16.53 13.75 5.85
CA ASP A 409 -16.43 14.90 4.95
C ASP A 409 -15.75 16.10 5.62
N THR A 410 -16.09 16.39 6.89
CA THR A 410 -15.53 17.53 7.63
C THR A 410 -14.03 17.37 7.88
N GLU A 411 -13.60 16.19 8.33
CA GLU A 411 -12.18 15.93 8.60
C GLU A 411 -11.38 15.83 7.29
N TRP A 412 -11.96 15.27 6.22
CA TRP A 412 -11.32 15.27 4.90
C TRP A 412 -11.00 16.68 4.42
N ILE A 413 -11.99 17.58 4.43
CA ILE A 413 -11.80 19.00 4.05
C ILE A 413 -10.76 19.67 4.95
N ARG A 414 -10.74 19.33 6.23
CA ARG A 414 -9.79 19.90 7.20
C ARG A 414 -8.34 19.51 6.90
N TYR A 415 -8.10 18.23 6.64
CA TYR A 415 -6.75 17.71 6.40
C TYR A 415 -6.26 17.96 4.98
N ASN A 416 -7.15 18.00 4.01
CA ASN A 416 -6.82 18.17 2.59
C ASN A 416 -7.08 19.59 2.06
N ARG A 417 -7.27 20.60 2.91
CA ARG A 417 -7.68 21.95 2.47
C ARG A 417 -6.81 22.52 1.37
N ASP A 418 -5.48 22.43 1.51
CA ASP A 418 -4.53 22.99 0.55
C ASP A 418 -4.45 22.14 -0.72
N LEU A 419 -4.55 20.82 -0.60
CA LEU A 419 -4.68 19.88 -1.70
C LEU A 419 -5.97 20.14 -2.50
N ILE A 420 -7.12 20.24 -1.84
CA ILE A 420 -8.42 20.55 -2.47
C ILE A 420 -8.32 21.85 -3.26
N ALA A 421 -7.72 22.89 -2.68
CA ALA A 421 -7.55 24.18 -3.38
C ALA A 421 -6.65 24.03 -4.63
N LYS A 422 -5.59 23.20 -4.57
CA LYS A 422 -4.71 22.89 -5.71
C LYS A 422 -5.47 22.15 -6.81
N VAL A 423 -6.20 21.11 -6.45
CA VAL A 423 -6.96 20.26 -7.38
C VAL A 423 -8.07 21.05 -8.06
N GLN A 424 -8.85 21.83 -7.31
CA GLN A 424 -9.92 22.67 -7.87
C GLN A 424 -9.37 23.72 -8.82
N LYS A 425 -8.24 24.35 -8.48
CA LYS A 425 -7.57 25.29 -9.38
C LYS A 425 -7.10 24.61 -10.67
N TYR A 426 -6.56 23.39 -10.58
CA TYR A 426 -6.15 22.62 -11.77
C TYR A 426 -7.34 22.43 -12.72
N TYR A 427 -8.49 21.96 -12.21
CA TYR A 427 -9.68 21.72 -13.03
C TYR A 427 -10.38 23.00 -13.49
N GLU A 428 -10.23 24.13 -12.79
CA GLU A 428 -10.63 25.45 -13.31
C GLU A 428 -9.84 25.83 -14.58
N GLU A 429 -8.54 25.48 -14.62
CA GLU A 429 -7.66 25.72 -15.76
C GLU A 429 -7.80 24.64 -16.86
N HIS A 430 -8.27 23.42 -16.50
CA HIS A 430 -8.42 22.25 -17.37
C HIS A 430 -9.84 21.64 -17.30
N PRO A 431 -10.90 22.41 -17.62
CA PRO A 431 -12.28 21.96 -17.40
C PRO A 431 -12.71 20.73 -18.19
N ASN A 432 -11.98 20.36 -19.24
CA ASN A 432 -12.26 19.15 -20.04
C ASN A 432 -11.69 17.86 -19.42
N GLU A 433 -10.88 17.98 -18.37
CA GLU A 433 -10.25 16.87 -17.65
C GLU A 433 -10.94 16.62 -16.32
N LEU A 434 -11.98 17.41 -15.99
CA LEU A 434 -12.71 17.25 -14.75
C LEU A 434 -13.32 15.85 -14.68
N LEU A 435 -13.05 15.17 -13.56
CA LEU A 435 -13.63 13.87 -13.27
C LEU A 435 -15.16 14.00 -13.18
N GLU A 436 -15.87 13.36 -14.11
CA GLU A 436 -17.32 13.20 -14.00
C GLU A 436 -17.57 12.14 -12.94
N GLY A 437 -18.33 12.48 -11.88
CA GLY A 437 -18.79 11.50 -10.92
C GLY A 437 -19.54 10.39 -11.67
N GLY A 438 -19.23 9.13 -11.37
CA GLY A 438 -19.85 7.97 -12.03
C GLY A 438 -21.40 8.07 -12.00
N GLU A 439 -22.02 7.77 -13.13
CA GLU A 439 -23.48 7.65 -13.26
C GLU A 439 -24.00 6.36 -12.58
#